data_1d7c36da2590487fca5b50b4fa1326e8
#
_entry.id   1d7c36da2590487fca5b50b4fa1326e8
#
_cell.length_a   1.000
_cell.length_b   1.000
_cell.length_c   1.000
_cell.angle_alpha   90.00
_cell.angle_beta   90.00
_cell.angle_gamma   90.00
#
_symmetry.space_group_name_H-M   'P 1'
#
loop_
_entity.id
_entity.type
_entity.pdbx_description
1 polymer ?
#
loop_
_entity_poly.entity_id
_entity_poly.type
_entity_poly.pdbx_seq_one_letter_code
_entity_poly.pdbx_strand_id
1 'polypeptide(L)'
;MGLFAERLLDLGARSHGAACALLVVLSLICFLPGFASLQPMDRDEPRFAQASKQMLESGEFVDIRFQGEARHKKPVGIYWAQSAVVAAGEALGVPGARTAIWLYRIPSLIGAVATVLLGYWAALAFLPRRQALLAAALVGASVMLSAEARLAKTDALLTACAVAAMGALARAWLTRAATLRLPTGTVLTFWLAVALGILVKGPMVPMFAGLAALGLSVFTRSGAWLKRLRPGLGLILVLVLVAPWFVAITLKSGGAFYGEAVGHDMLGKVGTAQTQHWAPPGTYLLVVFATFWPAAAFAAMAIPFAWANRREDGVAFLVAWVLPSWLVFEAVPTKLPHYVLPLCTALAILAVMAVARGAVHRDRPGARLVALLVPFIPAGLTIGLSLVAWRLDGAIPWAGLPLLLAASAVAFLAWRAFADGFPE
;
A
#
# COMPACT_ATOMS: atom_id res chain seq x y z
N MET A 1 -7.35 -19.54 -21.17
CA MET A 1 -6.80 -18.49 -20.26
C MET A 1 -6.12 -19.10 -19.05
N GLY A 2 -6.68 -20.11 -18.38
CA GLY A 2 -6.04 -20.74 -17.23
C GLY A 2 -4.63 -21.25 -17.50
N LEU A 3 -4.41 -22.01 -18.57
CA LEU A 3 -3.10 -22.52 -18.98
C LEU A 3 -2.03 -21.44 -19.20
N PHE A 4 -2.40 -20.25 -19.67
CA PHE A 4 -1.46 -19.13 -19.84
C PHE A 4 -1.03 -18.53 -18.51
N ALA A 5 -1.99 -18.28 -17.61
CA ALA A 5 -1.72 -17.77 -16.27
C ALA A 5 -0.87 -18.77 -15.45
N GLU A 6 -1.16 -20.06 -15.54
CA GLU A 6 -0.36 -21.11 -14.91
C GLU A 6 1.08 -21.14 -15.43
N ARG A 7 1.28 -21.07 -16.74
CA ARG A 7 2.62 -21.00 -17.34
C ARG A 7 3.39 -19.77 -16.89
N LEU A 8 2.75 -18.61 -16.76
CA LEU A 8 3.39 -17.40 -16.23
C LEU A 8 3.79 -17.55 -14.76
N LEU A 9 2.92 -18.11 -13.94
CA LEU A 9 3.22 -18.38 -12.53
C LEU A 9 4.36 -19.40 -12.39
N ASP A 10 4.37 -20.46 -13.22
CA ASP A 10 5.41 -21.47 -13.20
C ASP A 10 6.76 -20.90 -13.71
N LEU A 11 6.74 -20.04 -14.74
CA LEU A 11 7.91 -19.34 -15.21
C LEU A 11 8.50 -18.44 -14.11
N GLY A 12 7.66 -17.63 -13.45
CA GLY A 12 8.07 -16.78 -12.35
C GLY A 12 8.53 -17.56 -11.12
N ALA A 13 7.96 -18.74 -10.88
CA ALA A 13 8.34 -19.59 -9.75
C ALA A 13 9.69 -20.32 -9.93
N ARG A 14 10.30 -20.31 -11.12
CA ARG A 14 11.61 -20.96 -11.37
C ARG A 14 12.74 -20.34 -10.55
N SER A 15 12.75 -19.02 -10.38
CA SER A 15 13.77 -18.33 -9.58
C SER A 15 13.20 -17.06 -8.94
N HIS A 16 13.89 -16.52 -7.93
CA HIS A 16 13.53 -15.22 -7.36
C HIS A 16 13.70 -14.08 -8.38
N GLY A 17 14.72 -14.16 -9.23
CA GLY A 17 14.92 -13.19 -10.31
C GLY A 17 13.77 -13.18 -11.31
N ALA A 18 13.31 -14.36 -11.75
CA ALA A 18 12.16 -14.48 -12.65
C ALA A 18 10.86 -13.97 -12.01
N ALA A 19 10.63 -14.26 -10.71
CA ALA A 19 9.50 -13.72 -9.96
C ALA A 19 9.52 -12.19 -9.90
N CYS A 20 10.65 -11.60 -9.53
CA CYS A 20 10.82 -10.15 -9.47
C CYS A 20 10.65 -9.50 -10.84
N ALA A 21 11.24 -10.06 -11.89
CA ALA A 21 11.09 -9.54 -13.25
C ALA A 21 9.62 -9.55 -13.71
N LEU A 22 8.90 -10.66 -13.47
CA LEU A 22 7.49 -10.76 -13.81
C LEU A 22 6.64 -9.75 -13.03
N LEU A 23 6.93 -9.56 -11.73
CA LEU A 23 6.23 -8.58 -10.89
C LEU A 23 6.51 -7.14 -11.32
N VAL A 24 7.75 -6.82 -11.73
CA VAL A 24 8.09 -5.50 -12.27
C VAL A 24 7.32 -5.26 -13.57
N VAL A 25 7.33 -6.23 -14.50
CA VAL A 25 6.58 -6.11 -15.77
C VAL A 25 5.09 -5.91 -15.51
N LEU A 26 4.48 -6.71 -14.62
CA LEU A 26 3.08 -6.55 -14.23
C LEU A 26 2.81 -5.16 -13.65
N SER A 27 3.68 -4.70 -12.73
CA SER A 27 3.57 -3.39 -12.11
C SER A 27 3.62 -2.27 -13.14
N LEU A 28 4.56 -2.33 -14.10
CA LEU A 28 4.68 -1.33 -15.14
C LEU A 28 3.45 -1.33 -16.08
N ILE A 29 2.93 -2.50 -16.44
CA ILE A 29 1.69 -2.61 -17.21
C ILE A 29 0.51 -1.98 -16.46
N CYS A 30 0.41 -2.19 -15.15
CA CYS A 30 -0.68 -1.64 -14.34
C CYS A 30 -0.52 -0.15 -14.04
N PHE A 31 0.72 0.35 -13.87
CA PHE A 31 0.98 1.69 -13.30
C PHE A 31 1.33 2.75 -14.34
N LEU A 32 1.89 2.40 -15.50
CA LEU A 32 2.32 3.38 -16.50
C LEU A 32 1.19 3.97 -17.37
N PRO A 33 0.09 3.26 -17.70
CA PRO A 33 -0.97 3.86 -18.50
C PRO A 33 -1.52 5.13 -17.83
N GLY A 34 -1.47 6.27 -18.53
CA GLY A 34 -1.89 7.56 -18.00
C GLY A 34 -0.89 8.27 -17.09
N PHE A 35 0.23 7.66 -16.71
CA PHE A 35 1.19 8.22 -15.75
C PHE A 35 1.69 9.64 -16.12
N ALA A 36 1.99 9.87 -17.38
CA ALA A 36 2.47 11.16 -17.87
C ALA A 36 1.35 12.07 -18.41
N SER A 37 0.22 11.50 -18.86
CA SER A 37 -0.84 12.24 -19.56
C SER A 37 -2.00 12.69 -18.68
N LEU A 38 -2.20 12.04 -17.52
CA LEU A 38 -3.25 12.46 -16.58
C LEU A 38 -2.93 13.84 -16.01
N GLN A 39 -3.93 14.73 -16.07
CA GLN A 39 -3.87 16.02 -15.36
C GLN A 39 -3.66 15.79 -13.86
N PRO A 40 -3.07 16.77 -13.12
CA PRO A 40 -3.00 16.68 -11.68
C PRO A 40 -4.38 16.44 -11.09
N MET A 41 -4.52 15.30 -10.40
CA MET A 41 -5.77 14.88 -9.80
C MET A 41 -5.71 15.07 -8.28
N ASP A 42 -6.90 15.24 -7.68
CA ASP A 42 -7.01 15.46 -6.25
C ASP A 42 -6.46 16.84 -5.81
N ARG A 43 -6.94 17.30 -4.70
CA ARG A 43 -6.51 18.57 -4.08
C ARG A 43 -5.07 18.52 -3.58
N ASP A 44 -4.59 17.35 -3.16
CA ASP A 44 -3.29 17.21 -2.50
C ASP A 44 -2.13 17.05 -3.50
N GLU A 45 -2.33 16.42 -4.65
CA GLU A 45 -1.25 16.21 -5.63
C GLU A 45 -0.55 17.50 -6.07
N PRO A 46 -1.27 18.55 -6.55
CA PRO A 46 -0.63 19.78 -6.94
C PRO A 46 0.05 20.52 -5.76
N ARG A 47 -0.45 20.35 -4.54
CA ARG A 47 0.15 20.93 -3.35
C ARG A 47 1.48 20.28 -2.96
N PHE A 48 1.62 18.97 -3.12
CA PHE A 48 2.89 18.28 -2.91
C PHE A 48 3.91 18.70 -3.98
N ALA A 49 3.50 18.67 -5.26
CA ALA A 49 4.36 19.05 -6.37
C ALA A 49 4.83 20.52 -6.26
N GLN A 50 3.91 21.46 -5.95
CA GLN A 50 4.25 22.88 -5.79
C GLN A 50 5.20 23.11 -4.61
N ALA A 51 5.02 22.45 -3.46
CA ALA A 51 5.93 22.59 -2.33
C ALA A 51 7.33 22.06 -2.65
N SER A 52 7.43 20.91 -3.34
CA SER A 52 8.72 20.36 -3.79
C SER A 52 9.39 21.25 -4.84
N LYS A 53 8.61 21.86 -5.74
CA LYS A 53 9.10 22.84 -6.69
C LYS A 53 9.70 24.05 -5.97
N GLN A 54 9.00 24.59 -4.98
CA GLN A 54 9.47 25.73 -4.20
C GLN A 54 10.75 25.42 -3.40
N MET A 55 10.91 24.18 -2.91
CA MET A 55 12.19 23.75 -2.31
C MET A 55 13.36 23.89 -3.28
N LEU A 56 13.19 23.51 -4.55
CA LEU A 56 14.22 23.65 -5.59
C LEU A 56 14.45 25.11 -5.99
N GLU A 57 13.41 25.93 -6.01
CA GLU A 57 13.49 27.34 -6.38
C GLU A 57 14.19 28.20 -5.31
N SER A 58 13.89 27.90 -4.04
CA SER A 58 14.42 28.66 -2.90
C SER A 58 15.73 28.13 -2.32
N GLY A 59 16.08 26.84 -2.60
CA GLY A 59 17.16 26.14 -1.92
C GLY A 59 16.86 25.79 -0.45
N GLU A 60 15.60 25.94 -0.02
CA GLU A 60 15.17 25.68 1.35
C GLU A 60 14.58 24.24 1.46
N PHE A 61 15.35 23.33 2.04
CA PHE A 61 14.99 21.91 2.13
C PHE A 61 14.51 21.46 3.53
N VAL A 62 14.35 22.38 4.46
CA VAL A 62 13.89 22.10 5.84
C VAL A 62 12.47 22.58 6.07
N ASP A 63 12.20 23.87 5.83
CA ASP A 63 10.88 24.47 6.01
C ASP A 63 10.02 24.26 4.76
N ILE A 64 8.98 23.46 4.91
CA ILE A 64 8.08 23.13 3.80
C ILE A 64 7.09 24.26 3.61
N ARG A 65 7.08 24.86 2.43
CA ARG A 65 6.19 25.96 2.08
C ARG A 65 5.31 25.64 0.88
N PHE A 66 4.12 26.20 0.89
CA PHE A 66 3.18 26.18 -0.23
C PHE A 66 2.75 27.61 -0.51
N GLN A 67 3.22 28.19 -1.62
CA GLN A 67 3.08 29.60 -1.91
C GLN A 67 3.69 30.47 -0.79
N GLY A 68 2.96 31.40 -0.23
CA GLY A 68 3.41 32.27 0.86
C GLY A 68 3.34 31.64 2.26
N GLU A 69 2.72 30.49 2.42
CA GLU A 69 2.40 29.90 3.73
C GLU A 69 3.24 28.67 4.06
N ALA A 70 3.45 28.41 5.36
CA ALA A 70 4.06 27.18 5.83
C ALA A 70 3.10 25.99 5.58
N ARG A 71 3.65 24.87 5.09
CA ARG A 71 2.89 23.63 4.88
C ARG A 71 3.38 22.53 5.83
N HIS A 72 3.14 22.68 7.10
CA HIS A 72 3.60 21.79 8.16
C HIS A 72 2.68 20.56 8.39
N LYS A 73 2.06 20.01 7.32
CA LYS A 73 1.11 18.90 7.43
C LYS A 73 1.75 17.52 7.43
N LYS A 74 2.90 17.38 6.79
CA LYS A 74 3.62 16.13 6.64
C LYS A 74 5.12 16.36 6.79
N PRO A 75 5.89 15.34 7.25
CA PRO A 75 7.35 15.38 7.22
C PRO A 75 7.91 15.46 5.81
N VAL A 76 9.21 15.72 5.71
CA VAL A 76 9.89 16.15 4.49
C VAL A 76 10.15 15.07 3.45
N GLY A 77 10.07 13.78 3.80
CA GLY A 77 10.60 12.69 2.98
C GLY A 77 10.07 12.64 1.55
N ILE A 78 8.76 12.88 1.35
CA ILE A 78 8.20 12.91 -0.01
C ILE A 78 8.70 14.11 -0.80
N TYR A 79 8.84 15.28 -0.17
CA TYR A 79 9.30 16.50 -0.82
C TYR A 79 10.76 16.36 -1.27
N TRP A 80 11.63 15.78 -0.44
CA TRP A 80 13.00 15.48 -0.82
C TRP A 80 13.07 14.49 -1.98
N ALA A 81 12.28 13.41 -1.94
CA ALA A 81 12.25 12.43 -3.03
C ALA A 81 11.80 13.06 -4.36
N GLN A 82 10.76 13.89 -4.33
CA GLN A 82 10.27 14.61 -5.50
C GLN A 82 11.29 15.63 -6.01
N SER A 83 11.86 16.45 -5.13
CA SER A 83 12.89 17.43 -5.49
C SER A 83 14.13 16.76 -6.10
N ALA A 84 14.59 15.64 -5.55
CA ALA A 84 15.73 14.90 -6.09
C ALA A 84 15.46 14.39 -7.52
N VAL A 85 14.26 13.87 -7.78
CA VAL A 85 13.87 13.40 -9.12
C VAL A 85 13.77 14.55 -10.11
N VAL A 86 13.17 15.67 -9.72
CA VAL A 86 13.04 16.85 -10.58
C VAL A 86 14.41 17.46 -10.88
N ALA A 87 15.29 17.60 -9.88
CA ALA A 87 16.66 18.05 -10.08
C ALA A 87 17.46 17.12 -11.03
N ALA A 88 17.28 15.81 -10.89
CA ALA A 88 17.86 14.85 -11.83
C ALA A 88 17.29 15.03 -13.24
N GLY A 89 16.01 15.27 -13.38
CA GLY A 89 15.36 15.58 -14.67
C GLY A 89 15.93 16.85 -15.32
N GLU A 90 16.16 17.91 -14.53
CA GLU A 90 16.83 19.13 -15.02
C GLU A 90 18.26 18.86 -15.50
N ALA A 91 19.03 18.12 -14.70
CA ALA A 91 20.40 17.75 -15.04
C ALA A 91 20.49 16.88 -16.31
N LEU A 92 19.45 16.07 -16.59
CA LEU A 92 19.33 15.26 -17.80
C LEU A 92 18.72 16.03 -19.00
N GLY A 93 18.43 17.32 -18.85
CA GLY A 93 17.91 18.16 -19.92
C GLY A 93 16.43 17.93 -20.25
N VAL A 94 15.63 17.43 -19.32
CA VAL A 94 14.17 17.25 -19.53
C VAL A 94 13.52 18.63 -19.67
N PRO A 95 12.88 18.95 -20.82
CA PRO A 95 12.25 20.24 -21.03
C PRO A 95 11.14 20.49 -19.99
N GLY A 96 11.17 21.67 -19.36
CA GLY A 96 10.16 22.05 -18.36
C GLY A 96 10.12 21.13 -17.13
N ALA A 97 11.24 20.55 -16.71
CA ALA A 97 11.31 19.56 -15.62
C ALA A 97 10.56 20.02 -14.36
N ARG A 98 10.68 21.30 -13.96
CA ARG A 98 9.99 21.85 -12.78
C ARG A 98 8.47 21.95 -12.92
N THR A 99 7.93 21.83 -14.13
CA THR A 99 6.48 21.87 -14.40
C THR A 99 5.92 20.56 -14.88
N ALA A 100 6.78 19.56 -15.13
CA ALA A 100 6.41 18.22 -15.57
C ALA A 100 5.90 17.37 -14.40
N ILE A 101 4.58 17.29 -14.20
CA ILE A 101 3.97 16.60 -13.05
C ILE A 101 4.41 15.13 -12.95
N TRP A 102 4.70 14.45 -14.06
CA TRP A 102 5.14 13.06 -14.06
C TRP A 102 6.47 12.85 -13.34
N LEU A 103 7.38 13.84 -13.30
CA LEU A 103 8.60 13.76 -12.51
C LEU A 103 8.30 13.67 -11.01
N TYR A 104 7.33 14.44 -10.52
CA TYR A 104 6.89 14.40 -9.13
C TYR A 104 6.17 13.09 -8.75
N ARG A 105 5.65 12.36 -9.75
CA ARG A 105 5.00 11.05 -9.58
C ARG A 105 5.99 9.89 -9.48
N ILE A 106 7.22 10.05 -10.01
CA ILE A 106 8.23 8.97 -10.01
C ILE A 106 8.47 8.37 -8.61
N PRO A 107 8.61 9.12 -7.51
CA PRO A 107 8.73 8.54 -6.18
C PRO A 107 7.55 7.62 -5.80
N SER A 108 6.33 8.00 -6.17
CA SER A 108 5.14 7.16 -5.92
C SER A 108 5.15 5.89 -6.78
N LEU A 109 5.56 5.97 -8.04
CA LEU A 109 5.75 4.81 -8.91
C LEU A 109 6.78 3.84 -8.34
N ILE A 110 7.92 4.36 -7.90
CA ILE A 110 8.97 3.55 -7.24
C ILE A 110 8.41 2.90 -5.98
N GLY A 111 7.67 3.66 -5.16
CA GLY A 111 7.01 3.16 -3.96
C GLY A 111 6.00 2.05 -4.25
N ALA A 112 5.21 2.18 -5.32
CA ALA A 112 4.24 1.16 -5.73
C ALA A 112 4.91 -0.11 -6.22
N VAL A 113 5.93 -0.02 -7.08
CA VAL A 113 6.73 -1.17 -7.54
C VAL A 113 7.44 -1.84 -6.35
N ALA A 114 8.05 -1.03 -5.46
CA ALA A 114 8.67 -1.54 -4.24
C ALA A 114 7.64 -2.25 -3.33
N THR A 115 6.41 -1.75 -3.22
CA THR A 115 5.32 -2.42 -2.48
C THR A 115 5.08 -3.83 -3.00
N VAL A 116 5.04 -4.01 -4.31
CA VAL A 116 4.81 -5.33 -4.94
C VAL A 116 5.99 -6.28 -4.67
N LEU A 117 7.22 -5.81 -4.87
CA LEU A 117 8.43 -6.62 -4.64
C LEU A 117 8.62 -6.96 -3.14
N LEU A 118 8.40 -5.99 -2.25
CA LEU A 118 8.44 -6.21 -0.81
C LEU A 118 7.27 -7.07 -0.34
N GLY A 119 6.10 -6.98 -1.01
CA GLY A 119 4.96 -7.87 -0.81
C GLY A 119 5.32 -9.32 -1.13
N TYR A 120 6.01 -9.56 -2.24
CA TYR A 120 6.56 -10.87 -2.58
C TYR A 120 7.53 -11.37 -1.50
N TRP A 121 8.50 -10.52 -1.12
CA TRP A 121 9.44 -10.85 -0.06
C TRP A 121 8.73 -11.13 1.27
N ALA A 122 7.72 -10.34 1.65
CA ALA A 122 6.93 -10.58 2.87
C ALA A 122 6.17 -11.91 2.79
N ALA A 123 5.53 -12.20 1.64
CA ALA A 123 4.76 -13.41 1.41
C ALA A 123 5.60 -14.69 1.51
N LEU A 124 6.88 -14.64 1.12
CA LEU A 124 7.83 -15.75 1.25
C LEU A 124 8.08 -16.21 2.71
N ALA A 125 7.69 -15.41 3.70
CA ALA A 125 7.72 -15.85 5.10
C ALA A 125 6.59 -16.83 5.44
N PHE A 126 5.53 -16.90 4.63
CA PHE A 126 4.29 -17.64 4.89
C PHE A 126 3.98 -18.69 3.82
N LEU A 127 4.46 -18.47 2.61
CA LEU A 127 4.02 -19.19 1.40
C LEU A 127 5.23 -19.64 0.56
N PRO A 128 5.11 -20.78 -0.14
CA PRO A 128 6.09 -21.16 -1.15
C PRO A 128 6.09 -20.16 -2.32
N ARG A 129 7.17 -20.15 -3.09
CA ARG A 129 7.47 -19.14 -4.12
C ARG A 129 6.31 -18.86 -5.08
N ARG A 130 5.68 -19.89 -5.63
CA ARG A 130 4.56 -19.76 -6.59
C ARG A 130 3.37 -19.01 -5.98
N GLN A 131 3.02 -19.36 -4.75
CA GLN A 131 1.93 -18.72 -4.01
C GLN A 131 2.30 -17.31 -3.56
N ALA A 132 3.54 -17.07 -3.13
CA ALA A 132 4.05 -15.74 -2.78
C ALA A 132 4.04 -14.80 -3.99
N LEU A 133 4.40 -15.31 -5.18
CA LEU A 133 4.30 -14.58 -6.44
C LEU A 133 2.85 -14.17 -6.74
N LEU A 134 1.90 -15.10 -6.57
CA LEU A 134 0.48 -14.80 -6.78
C LEU A 134 -0.04 -13.74 -5.80
N ALA A 135 0.31 -13.85 -4.51
CA ALA A 135 -0.10 -12.86 -3.52
C ALA A 135 0.42 -11.44 -3.86
N ALA A 136 1.69 -11.33 -4.28
CA ALA A 136 2.27 -10.06 -4.71
C ALA A 136 1.64 -9.53 -6.01
N ALA A 137 1.36 -10.40 -6.97
CA ALA A 137 0.68 -10.03 -8.21
C ALA A 137 -0.73 -9.46 -7.96
N LEU A 138 -1.48 -10.03 -7.01
CA LEU A 138 -2.78 -9.52 -6.59
C LEU A 138 -2.69 -8.11 -5.98
N VAL A 139 -1.63 -7.83 -5.21
CA VAL A 139 -1.37 -6.48 -4.68
C VAL A 139 -1.04 -5.52 -5.83
N GLY A 140 -0.19 -5.93 -6.78
CA GLY A 140 0.20 -5.12 -7.95
C GLY A 140 -0.97 -4.82 -8.88
N ALA A 141 -1.93 -5.74 -9.00
CA ALA A 141 -3.13 -5.55 -9.81
C ALA A 141 -4.23 -4.75 -9.09
N SER A 142 -4.04 -4.35 -7.82
CA SER A 142 -5.08 -3.64 -7.07
C SER A 142 -5.33 -2.23 -7.59
N VAL A 143 -6.61 -1.85 -7.65
CA VAL A 143 -7.05 -0.53 -8.15
C VAL A 143 -6.40 0.60 -7.35
N MET A 144 -6.37 0.49 -6.02
CA MET A 144 -5.86 1.58 -5.18
C MET A 144 -4.35 1.78 -5.31
N LEU A 145 -3.56 0.70 -5.33
CA LEU A 145 -2.11 0.83 -5.53
C LEU A 145 -1.80 1.41 -6.90
N SER A 146 -2.55 1.00 -7.92
CA SER A 146 -2.45 1.52 -9.28
C SER A 146 -2.80 3.02 -9.35
N ALA A 147 -3.80 3.48 -8.59
CA ALA A 147 -4.14 4.89 -8.48
C ALA A 147 -3.02 5.68 -7.78
N GLU A 148 -2.57 5.21 -6.60
CA GLU A 148 -1.52 5.90 -5.82
C GLU A 148 -0.15 5.91 -6.54
N ALA A 149 0.13 4.96 -7.42
CA ALA A 149 1.34 4.95 -8.26
C ALA A 149 1.41 6.14 -9.24
N ARG A 150 0.24 6.70 -9.61
CA ARG A 150 0.10 7.81 -10.57
C ARG A 150 -0.11 9.17 -9.92
N LEU A 151 -0.05 9.26 -8.60
CA LEU A 151 -0.27 10.50 -7.86
C LEU A 151 1.00 10.91 -7.13
N ALA A 152 1.37 12.19 -7.23
CA ALA A 152 2.54 12.74 -6.54
C ALA A 152 2.25 12.94 -5.05
N LYS A 153 2.03 11.82 -4.30
CA LYS A 153 1.64 11.80 -2.89
C LYS A 153 2.49 10.84 -2.06
N THR A 154 2.18 10.73 -0.78
CA THR A 154 2.95 9.94 0.20
C THR A 154 2.62 8.46 0.20
N ASP A 155 1.43 8.04 -0.28
CA ASP A 155 0.79 6.80 0.14
C ASP A 155 1.42 5.53 -0.45
N ALA A 156 1.90 5.59 -1.69
CA ALA A 156 2.63 4.48 -2.29
C ALA A 156 3.97 4.21 -1.58
N LEU A 157 4.76 5.27 -1.27
CA LEU A 157 6.00 5.13 -0.51
C LEU A 157 5.75 4.66 0.93
N LEU A 158 4.72 5.20 1.59
CA LEU A 158 4.30 4.75 2.92
C LEU A 158 3.98 3.25 2.91
N THR A 159 3.23 2.80 1.90
CA THR A 159 2.85 1.38 1.78
C THR A 159 4.07 0.49 1.61
N ALA A 160 5.05 0.90 0.79
CA ALA A 160 6.31 0.17 0.66
C ALA A 160 7.05 0.05 2.00
N CYS A 161 7.17 1.16 2.75
CA CYS A 161 7.77 1.15 4.08
C CYS A 161 7.00 0.26 5.06
N ALA A 162 5.66 0.34 5.07
CA ALA A 162 4.84 -0.50 5.94
C ALA A 162 5.02 -1.99 5.62
N VAL A 163 4.96 -2.38 4.34
CA VAL A 163 5.14 -3.78 3.91
C VAL A 163 6.54 -4.29 4.23
N ALA A 164 7.59 -3.46 4.05
CA ALA A 164 8.95 -3.80 4.43
C ALA A 164 9.09 -4.06 5.94
N ALA A 165 8.56 -3.15 6.76
CA ALA A 165 8.58 -3.28 8.21
C ALA A 165 7.81 -4.53 8.66
N MET A 166 6.60 -4.76 8.13
CA MET A 166 5.78 -5.91 8.48
C MET A 166 6.36 -7.23 7.99
N GLY A 167 6.99 -7.27 6.82
CA GLY A 167 7.69 -8.46 6.32
C GLY A 167 8.90 -8.84 7.17
N ALA A 168 9.63 -7.85 7.71
CA ALA A 168 10.73 -8.07 8.64
C ALA A 168 10.22 -8.51 10.03
N LEU A 169 9.15 -7.88 10.51
CA LEU A 169 8.48 -8.21 11.77
C LEU A 169 7.92 -9.65 11.73
N ALA A 170 7.35 -10.07 10.58
CA ALA A 170 6.88 -11.44 10.36
C ALA A 170 7.99 -12.47 10.57
N ARG A 171 9.19 -12.20 10.02
CA ARG A 171 10.34 -13.10 10.20
C ARG A 171 10.81 -13.16 11.65
N ALA A 172 10.78 -12.04 12.36
CA ALA A 172 11.10 -12.02 13.79
C ALA A 172 10.10 -12.87 14.59
N TRP A 173 8.83 -12.78 14.29
CA TRP A 173 7.77 -13.56 14.92
C TRP A 173 7.85 -15.05 14.59
N LEU A 174 7.88 -15.41 13.31
CA LEU A 174 7.84 -16.80 12.86
C LEU A 174 9.08 -17.60 13.26
N THR A 175 10.21 -16.93 13.49
CA THR A 175 11.46 -17.56 13.94
C THR A 175 11.74 -17.34 15.42
N ARG A 176 10.76 -16.91 16.23
CA ARG A 176 10.96 -16.53 17.64
C ARG A 176 11.51 -17.65 18.53
N ALA A 177 11.19 -18.89 18.20
CA ALA A 177 11.71 -20.08 18.91
C ALA A 177 13.08 -20.54 18.37
N ALA A 178 13.56 -20.00 17.26
CA ALA A 178 14.84 -20.40 16.70
C ALA A 178 16.02 -19.81 17.48
N THR A 179 17.07 -20.59 17.67
CA THR A 179 18.33 -20.18 18.33
C THR A 179 19.16 -19.25 17.46
N LEU A 180 19.07 -19.37 16.12
CA LEU A 180 19.79 -18.53 15.18
C LEU A 180 19.29 -17.08 15.22
N ARG A 181 20.20 -16.14 15.14
CA ARG A 181 19.88 -14.71 15.07
C ARG A 181 19.23 -14.38 13.72
N LEU A 182 18.35 -13.38 13.72
CA LEU A 182 17.85 -12.83 12.45
C LEU A 182 19.00 -12.29 11.61
N PRO A 183 18.97 -12.49 10.27
CA PRO A 183 19.91 -11.84 9.36
C PRO A 183 19.94 -10.33 9.57
N THR A 184 21.11 -9.73 9.58
CA THR A 184 21.28 -8.29 9.79
C THR A 184 20.51 -7.48 8.73
N GLY A 185 20.46 -7.95 7.48
CA GLY A 185 19.64 -7.33 6.43
C GLY A 185 18.16 -7.23 6.79
N THR A 186 17.58 -8.27 7.41
CA THR A 186 16.17 -8.23 7.88
C THR A 186 15.98 -7.20 9.00
N VAL A 187 16.91 -7.13 9.93
CA VAL A 187 16.87 -6.14 11.03
C VAL A 187 16.98 -4.71 10.48
N LEU A 188 17.93 -4.48 9.56
CA LEU A 188 18.10 -3.19 8.90
C LEU A 188 16.87 -2.81 8.08
N THR A 189 16.28 -3.75 7.33
CA THR A 189 15.03 -3.52 6.58
C THR A 189 13.92 -3.00 7.50
N PHE A 190 13.75 -3.60 8.68
CA PHE A 190 12.75 -3.13 9.65
C PHE A 190 12.98 -1.67 10.05
N TRP A 191 14.18 -1.37 10.55
CA TRP A 191 14.45 -0.06 11.11
C TRP A 191 14.58 1.06 10.08
N LEU A 192 15.13 0.74 8.90
CA LEU A 192 15.13 1.68 7.76
C LEU A 192 13.70 1.98 7.28
N ALA A 193 12.86 0.95 7.18
CA ALA A 193 11.46 1.13 6.81
C ALA A 193 10.70 2.00 7.83
N VAL A 194 10.96 1.82 9.12
CA VAL A 194 10.41 2.66 10.19
C VAL A 194 10.90 4.10 10.05
N ALA A 195 12.21 4.32 9.90
CA ALA A 195 12.79 5.65 9.77
C ALA A 195 12.28 6.40 8.54
N LEU A 196 12.32 5.76 7.37
CA LEU A 196 11.82 6.34 6.12
C LEU A 196 10.31 6.59 6.19
N GLY A 197 9.55 5.67 6.78
CA GLY A 197 8.12 5.83 6.99
C GLY A 197 7.77 7.04 7.87
N ILE A 198 8.57 7.31 8.91
CA ILE A 198 8.43 8.51 9.75
C ILE A 198 8.69 9.76 8.92
N LEU A 199 9.74 9.80 8.11
CA LEU A 199 10.04 10.94 7.24
C LEU A 199 8.99 11.15 6.14
N VAL A 200 8.30 10.10 5.68
CA VAL A 200 7.26 10.19 4.64
C VAL A 200 5.91 10.61 5.22
N LYS A 201 5.47 10.00 6.32
CA LYS A 201 4.10 10.24 6.84
C LYS A 201 3.99 10.13 8.36
N GLY A 202 5.03 10.51 9.09
CA GLY A 202 5.03 10.54 10.56
C GLY A 202 4.83 9.14 11.17
N PRO A 203 3.97 9.00 12.20
CA PRO A 203 3.89 7.79 13.03
C PRO A 203 3.21 6.59 12.36
N MET A 204 2.86 6.65 11.08
CA MET A 204 2.02 5.64 10.43
C MET A 204 2.68 4.25 10.40
N VAL A 205 3.95 4.14 9.98
CA VAL A 205 4.66 2.83 9.95
C VAL A 205 4.92 2.31 11.37
N PRO A 206 5.39 3.13 12.33
CA PRO A 206 5.42 2.75 13.74
C PRO A 206 4.07 2.26 14.28
N MET A 207 2.96 2.89 13.89
CA MET A 207 1.61 2.48 14.32
C MET A 207 1.26 1.07 13.79
N PHE A 208 1.44 0.79 12.50
CA PHE A 208 1.17 -0.54 11.94
C PHE A 208 2.01 -1.62 12.64
N ALA A 209 3.32 -1.39 12.75
CA ALA A 209 4.23 -2.35 13.36
C ALA A 209 3.98 -2.51 14.86
N GLY A 210 3.74 -1.40 15.56
CA GLY A 210 3.48 -1.37 17.00
C GLY A 210 2.17 -2.05 17.38
N LEU A 211 1.08 -1.79 16.64
CA LEU A 211 -0.22 -2.43 16.89
C LEU A 211 -0.15 -3.95 16.64
N ALA A 212 0.51 -4.39 15.58
CA ALA A 212 0.72 -5.80 15.33
C ALA A 212 1.59 -6.47 16.40
N ALA A 213 2.71 -5.81 16.77
CA ALA A 213 3.59 -6.29 17.82
C ALA A 213 2.89 -6.38 19.19
N LEU A 214 2.08 -5.38 19.53
CA LEU A 214 1.28 -5.37 20.75
C LEU A 214 0.26 -6.52 20.74
N GLY A 215 -0.51 -6.68 19.66
CA GLY A 215 -1.51 -7.74 19.53
C GLY A 215 -0.90 -9.12 19.71
N LEU A 216 0.26 -9.40 19.05
CA LEU A 216 0.97 -10.67 19.16
C LEU A 216 1.58 -10.87 20.55
N SER A 217 2.10 -9.81 21.17
CA SER A 217 2.68 -9.89 22.52
C SER A 217 1.62 -10.15 23.58
N VAL A 218 0.43 -9.55 23.44
CA VAL A 218 -0.72 -9.85 24.29
C VAL A 218 -1.19 -11.30 24.07
N PHE A 219 -1.29 -11.73 22.81
CA PHE A 219 -1.71 -13.10 22.46
C PHE A 219 -0.79 -14.16 23.08
N THR A 220 0.53 -13.96 23.08
CA THR A 220 1.52 -14.88 23.66
C THR A 220 1.89 -14.55 25.11
N ARG A 221 1.38 -13.46 25.68
CA ARG A 221 1.78 -12.92 26.98
C ARG A 221 3.29 -12.67 27.08
N SER A 222 3.96 -12.40 25.98
CA SER A 222 5.40 -12.17 25.91
C SER A 222 5.78 -11.27 24.74
N GLY A 223 6.57 -10.22 25.03
CA GLY A 223 7.23 -9.36 24.03
C GLY A 223 8.70 -9.74 23.78
N ALA A 224 9.20 -10.83 24.36
CA ALA A 224 10.63 -11.19 24.28
C ALA A 224 11.13 -11.41 22.84
N TRP A 225 10.25 -11.83 21.93
CA TRP A 225 10.56 -12.04 20.52
C TRP A 225 10.99 -10.76 19.78
N LEU A 226 10.59 -9.58 20.27
CA LEU A 226 10.98 -8.28 19.71
C LEU A 226 12.50 -8.01 19.89
N LYS A 227 13.15 -8.63 20.87
CA LYS A 227 14.62 -8.54 21.05
C LYS A 227 15.38 -8.99 19.81
N ARG A 228 14.79 -9.85 18.97
CA ARG A 228 15.38 -10.31 17.70
C ARG A 228 15.63 -9.18 16.71
N LEU A 229 14.85 -8.10 16.78
CA LEU A 229 15.02 -6.88 15.97
C LEU A 229 16.12 -5.95 16.51
N ARG A 230 16.82 -6.33 17.58
CA ARG A 230 17.92 -5.53 18.19
C ARG A 230 17.50 -4.07 18.44
N PRO A 231 16.45 -3.82 19.27
CA PRO A 231 15.79 -2.51 19.36
C PRO A 231 16.75 -1.37 19.75
N GLY A 232 17.76 -1.61 20.57
CA GLY A 232 18.74 -0.57 20.95
C GLY A 232 19.47 0.01 19.73
N LEU A 233 20.07 -0.86 18.90
CA LEU A 233 20.75 -0.42 17.66
C LEU A 233 19.77 0.17 16.65
N GLY A 234 18.59 -0.42 16.57
CA GLY A 234 17.56 0.04 15.65
C GLY A 234 17.04 1.44 15.99
N LEU A 235 16.79 1.72 17.26
CA LEU A 235 16.38 3.06 17.70
C LEU A 235 17.46 4.11 17.46
N ILE A 236 18.74 3.76 17.65
CA ILE A 236 19.85 4.65 17.29
C ILE A 236 19.81 4.96 15.79
N LEU A 237 19.62 3.95 14.93
CA LEU A 237 19.51 4.15 13.49
C LEU A 237 18.35 5.07 13.12
N VAL A 238 17.16 4.86 13.72
CA VAL A 238 15.99 5.73 13.51
C VAL A 238 16.31 7.16 13.95
N LEU A 239 16.90 7.35 15.12
CA LEU A 239 17.26 8.68 15.63
C LEU A 239 18.25 9.37 14.70
N VAL A 240 19.30 8.70 14.25
CA VAL A 240 20.30 9.28 13.33
C VAL A 240 19.67 9.73 12.00
N LEU A 241 18.71 8.98 11.47
CA LEU A 241 18.08 9.29 10.19
C LEU A 241 16.96 10.34 10.30
N VAL A 242 16.23 10.33 11.40
CA VAL A 242 15.00 11.12 11.57
C VAL A 242 15.27 12.43 12.32
N ALA A 243 16.04 12.39 13.40
CA ALA A 243 16.26 13.54 14.27
C ALA A 243 16.86 14.78 13.58
N PRO A 244 17.80 14.67 12.61
CA PRO A 244 18.38 15.86 11.99
C PRO A 244 17.33 16.77 11.39
N TRP A 245 16.38 16.23 10.64
CA TRP A 245 15.32 17.07 10.06
C TRP A 245 14.34 17.58 11.13
N PHE A 246 13.94 16.73 12.09
CA PHE A 246 13.02 17.17 13.14
C PHE A 246 13.62 18.26 14.03
N VAL A 247 14.90 18.20 14.34
CA VAL A 247 15.63 19.27 15.06
C VAL A 247 15.65 20.54 14.22
N ALA A 248 16.03 20.43 12.93
CA ALA A 248 16.12 21.56 12.04
C ALA A 248 14.76 22.28 11.86
N ILE A 249 13.66 21.53 11.64
CA ILE A 249 12.34 22.15 11.49
C ILE A 249 11.82 22.74 12.82
N THR A 250 12.17 22.14 13.95
CA THR A 250 11.81 22.70 15.26
C THR A 250 12.46 24.05 15.46
N LEU A 251 13.76 24.18 15.18
CA LEU A 251 14.48 25.44 15.30
C LEU A 251 13.96 26.49 14.31
N LYS A 252 13.66 26.11 13.06
CA LYS A 252 13.16 27.04 12.04
C LYS A 252 11.73 27.50 12.29
N SER A 253 10.85 26.60 12.74
CA SER A 253 9.42 26.90 12.91
C SER A 253 9.07 27.37 14.32
N GLY A 254 10.04 27.42 15.26
CA GLY A 254 9.75 27.68 16.68
C GLY A 254 8.78 26.69 17.29
N GLY A 255 8.71 25.46 16.74
CA GLY A 255 7.78 24.41 17.19
C GLY A 255 6.39 24.45 16.52
N ALA A 256 6.08 25.44 15.66
CA ALA A 256 4.79 25.55 14.98
C ALA A 256 4.47 24.33 14.09
N PHE A 257 5.50 23.65 13.57
CA PHE A 257 5.34 22.39 12.85
C PHE A 257 4.51 21.35 13.62
N TYR A 258 4.76 21.20 14.91
CA TYR A 258 4.03 20.19 15.71
C TYR A 258 2.57 20.55 15.98
N GLY A 259 2.29 21.85 16.15
CA GLY A 259 0.92 22.34 16.28
C GLY A 259 0.08 22.00 15.05
N GLU A 260 0.64 22.21 13.86
CA GLU A 260 -0.04 21.92 12.60
C GLU A 260 -0.07 20.40 12.30
N ALA A 261 1.09 19.72 12.34
CA ALA A 261 1.20 18.33 11.92
C ALA A 261 0.52 17.37 12.89
N VAL A 262 0.69 17.56 14.19
CA VAL A 262 0.12 16.69 15.24
C VAL A 262 -1.23 17.21 15.68
N GLY A 263 -1.34 18.49 16.01
CA GLY A 263 -2.59 19.08 16.51
C GLY A 263 -3.69 19.11 15.45
N HIS A 264 -3.46 19.82 14.36
CA HIS A 264 -4.49 20.01 13.33
C HIS A 264 -4.61 18.83 12.34
N ASP A 265 -3.50 18.35 11.76
CA ASP A 265 -3.60 17.33 10.72
C ASP A 265 -3.83 15.93 11.29
N MET A 266 -3.21 15.55 12.39
CA MET A 266 -3.35 14.20 12.96
C MET A 266 -4.50 14.10 13.96
N LEU A 267 -4.47 14.88 15.05
CA LEU A 267 -5.50 14.81 16.10
C LEU A 267 -6.83 15.40 15.63
N GLY A 268 -6.83 16.44 14.79
CA GLY A 268 -8.03 16.98 14.18
C GLY A 268 -8.81 15.96 13.35
N LYS A 269 -8.13 15.02 12.67
CA LYS A 269 -8.78 13.93 11.94
C LYS A 269 -9.39 12.86 12.84
N VAL A 270 -8.87 12.72 14.06
CA VAL A 270 -9.37 11.76 15.06
C VAL A 270 -10.52 12.33 15.88
N GLY A 271 -10.43 13.62 16.24
CA GLY A 271 -11.41 14.26 17.14
C GLY A 271 -12.61 14.87 16.42
N THR A 272 -12.39 15.51 15.28
CA THR A 272 -13.46 16.15 14.50
C THR A 272 -13.35 15.72 13.04
N ALA A 273 -14.46 15.20 12.49
CA ALA A 273 -14.48 14.88 11.06
C ALA A 273 -14.14 16.13 10.26
N GLN A 274 -13.11 16.05 9.40
CA GLN A 274 -13.02 17.03 8.32
C GLN A 274 -14.29 16.86 7.48
N THR A 275 -15.13 17.88 7.45
CA THR A 275 -16.49 17.86 6.92
C THR A 275 -16.66 17.26 5.52
N GLN A 276 -15.60 17.24 4.71
CA GLN A 276 -15.60 16.70 3.34
C GLN A 276 -15.23 15.21 3.23
N HIS A 277 -14.73 14.58 4.30
CA HIS A 277 -14.23 13.18 4.27
C HIS A 277 -14.80 12.34 5.41
N TRP A 278 -15.91 12.78 6.00
CA TRP A 278 -16.59 11.99 7.02
C TRP A 278 -17.26 10.76 6.39
N ALA A 279 -17.08 9.63 7.01
CA ALA A 279 -17.85 8.43 6.69
C ALA A 279 -18.02 7.56 7.96
N PRO A 280 -19.13 6.79 8.06
CA PRO A 280 -19.41 5.99 9.24
C PRO A 280 -18.43 4.81 9.37
N PRO A 281 -18.31 4.21 10.58
CA PRO A 281 -17.65 2.92 10.75
C PRO A 281 -18.28 1.86 9.84
N GLY A 282 -17.46 0.94 9.33
CA GLY A 282 -17.88 -0.05 8.32
C GLY A 282 -17.61 0.39 6.87
N THR A 283 -17.24 1.64 6.63
CA THR A 283 -16.96 2.14 5.27
C THR A 283 -15.87 1.35 4.57
N TYR A 284 -14.77 1.02 5.27
CA TYR A 284 -13.68 0.25 4.64
C TYR A 284 -14.07 -1.18 4.32
N LEU A 285 -15.04 -1.78 5.04
CA LEU A 285 -15.58 -3.10 4.71
C LEU A 285 -16.26 -3.15 3.34
N LEU A 286 -16.79 -2.00 2.88
CA LEU A 286 -17.41 -1.88 1.57
C LEU A 286 -16.39 -1.41 0.51
N VAL A 287 -15.66 -0.35 0.83
CA VAL A 287 -14.73 0.30 -0.11
C VAL A 287 -13.59 -0.63 -0.51
N VAL A 288 -13.16 -1.56 0.36
CA VAL A 288 -12.10 -2.52 0.05
C VAL A 288 -12.40 -3.39 -1.17
N PHE A 289 -13.66 -3.68 -1.46
CA PHE A 289 -14.03 -4.49 -2.63
C PHE A 289 -13.70 -3.78 -3.96
N ALA A 290 -13.78 -2.46 -3.99
CA ALA A 290 -13.37 -1.67 -5.14
C ALA A 290 -11.87 -1.37 -5.12
N THR A 291 -11.32 -0.97 -3.98
CA THR A 291 -9.93 -0.50 -3.87
C THR A 291 -8.92 -1.63 -3.94
N PHE A 292 -9.25 -2.80 -3.41
CA PHE A 292 -8.42 -4.00 -3.46
C PHE A 292 -8.93 -5.04 -4.45
N TRP A 293 -9.75 -4.63 -5.43
CA TRP A 293 -10.08 -5.50 -6.55
C TRP A 293 -8.80 -5.88 -7.32
N PRO A 294 -8.61 -7.15 -7.78
CA PRO A 294 -9.57 -8.26 -7.75
C PRO A 294 -9.52 -9.13 -6.49
N ALA A 295 -8.60 -8.91 -5.57
CA ALA A 295 -8.31 -9.83 -4.47
C ALA A 295 -9.30 -9.75 -3.29
N ALA A 296 -10.04 -8.66 -3.14
CA ALA A 296 -10.89 -8.39 -1.97
C ALA A 296 -11.96 -9.47 -1.75
N ALA A 297 -12.59 -9.98 -2.81
CA ALA A 297 -13.58 -11.05 -2.69
C ALA A 297 -12.97 -12.33 -2.12
N PHE A 298 -11.79 -12.73 -2.57
CA PHE A 298 -11.06 -13.88 -2.04
C PHE A 298 -10.59 -13.67 -0.61
N ALA A 299 -10.17 -12.45 -0.26
CA ALA A 299 -9.82 -12.08 1.11
C ALA A 299 -11.04 -12.19 2.04
N ALA A 300 -12.21 -11.74 1.60
CA ALA A 300 -13.45 -11.88 2.36
C ALA A 300 -13.84 -13.37 2.55
N MET A 301 -13.73 -14.18 1.49
CA MET A 301 -13.97 -15.63 1.59
C MET A 301 -12.95 -16.35 2.49
N ALA A 302 -11.76 -15.76 2.72
CA ALA A 302 -10.75 -16.31 3.61
C ALA A 302 -11.01 -16.00 5.11
N ILE A 303 -11.95 -15.12 5.46
CA ILE A 303 -12.25 -14.75 6.86
C ILE A 303 -12.56 -15.97 7.73
N PRO A 304 -13.44 -16.92 7.33
CA PRO A 304 -13.70 -18.11 8.15
C PRO A 304 -12.46 -18.99 8.36
N PHE A 305 -11.59 -19.08 7.34
CA PHE A 305 -10.31 -19.78 7.44
C PHE A 305 -9.39 -19.09 8.45
N ALA A 306 -9.24 -17.77 8.35
CA ALA A 306 -8.42 -16.97 9.26
C ALA A 306 -8.90 -17.11 10.71
N TRP A 307 -10.21 -17.10 10.93
CA TRP A 307 -10.79 -17.29 12.26
C TRP A 307 -10.54 -18.69 12.82
N ALA A 308 -10.76 -19.73 12.03
CA ALA A 308 -10.56 -21.11 12.45
C ALA A 308 -9.08 -21.39 12.80
N ASN A 309 -8.14 -20.82 12.04
CA ASN A 309 -6.71 -21.05 12.18
C ASN A 309 -5.98 -19.92 12.91
N ARG A 310 -6.68 -19.01 13.61
CA ARG A 310 -6.12 -17.82 14.25
C ARG A 310 -5.06 -18.10 15.31
N ARG A 311 -4.90 -19.35 15.72
CA ARG A 311 -3.85 -19.80 16.67
C ARG A 311 -2.58 -20.25 15.97
N GLU A 312 -2.60 -20.51 14.67
CA GLU A 312 -1.40 -20.79 13.89
C GLU A 312 -0.55 -19.53 13.76
N ASP A 313 0.75 -19.61 13.98
CA ASP A 313 1.67 -18.48 14.02
C ASP A 313 1.59 -17.56 12.80
N GLY A 314 1.52 -18.17 11.61
CA GLY A 314 1.41 -17.41 10.36
C GLY A 314 0.08 -16.64 10.25
N VAL A 315 -1.03 -17.32 10.57
CA VAL A 315 -2.37 -16.70 10.52
C VAL A 315 -2.52 -15.67 11.62
N ALA A 316 -2.05 -15.95 12.84
CA ALA A 316 -2.04 -15.01 13.96
C ALA A 316 -1.32 -13.72 13.61
N PHE A 317 -0.15 -13.81 12.95
CA PHE A 317 0.59 -12.64 12.49
C PHE A 317 -0.20 -11.83 11.45
N LEU A 318 -0.75 -12.48 10.44
CA LEU A 318 -1.51 -11.81 9.38
C LEU A 318 -2.78 -11.14 9.94
N VAL A 319 -3.47 -11.77 10.87
CA VAL A 319 -4.61 -11.17 11.59
C VAL A 319 -4.16 -9.97 12.43
N ALA A 320 -3.03 -10.09 13.15
CA ALA A 320 -2.46 -8.97 13.92
C ALA A 320 -1.96 -7.82 13.05
N TRP A 321 -1.55 -8.09 11.81
CA TRP A 321 -1.22 -7.04 10.84
C TRP A 321 -2.47 -6.26 10.41
N VAL A 322 -3.58 -6.98 10.14
CA VAL A 322 -4.80 -6.37 9.59
C VAL A 322 -5.70 -5.78 10.67
N LEU A 323 -6.13 -6.58 11.64
CA LEU A 323 -7.28 -6.29 12.49
C LEU A 323 -7.10 -5.05 13.37
N PRO A 324 -6.00 -4.88 14.15
CA PRO A 324 -5.87 -3.71 15.02
C PRO A 324 -5.82 -2.40 14.23
N SER A 325 -5.06 -2.36 13.14
CA SER A 325 -4.95 -1.17 12.29
C SER A 325 -6.25 -0.88 11.55
N TRP A 326 -6.96 -1.91 11.09
CA TRP A 326 -8.29 -1.76 10.48
C TRP A 326 -9.28 -1.11 11.45
N LEU A 327 -9.32 -1.60 12.70
CA LEU A 327 -10.21 -1.06 13.73
C LEU A 327 -9.88 0.42 14.04
N VAL A 328 -8.60 0.78 14.09
CA VAL A 328 -8.20 2.19 14.26
C VAL A 328 -8.75 3.04 13.11
N PHE A 329 -8.60 2.63 11.85
CA PHE A 329 -9.12 3.39 10.72
C PHE A 329 -10.65 3.42 10.65
N GLU A 330 -11.33 2.36 11.09
CA GLU A 330 -12.79 2.38 11.20
C GLU A 330 -13.29 3.29 12.34
N ALA A 331 -12.52 3.44 13.41
CA ALA A 331 -12.85 4.33 14.50
C ALA A 331 -12.62 5.82 14.16
N VAL A 332 -11.64 6.12 13.28
CA VAL A 332 -11.35 7.51 12.87
C VAL A 332 -12.44 8.05 11.95
N PRO A 333 -13.09 9.21 12.26
CA PRO A 333 -14.17 9.77 11.45
C PRO A 333 -13.78 10.13 10.03
N THR A 334 -12.55 10.65 9.82
CA THR A 334 -12.05 11.00 8.48
C THR A 334 -11.57 9.75 7.76
N LYS A 335 -12.22 9.39 6.66
CA LYS A 335 -11.90 8.18 5.89
C LYS A 335 -11.47 8.51 4.47
N LEU A 336 -10.29 8.01 4.09
CA LEU A 336 -9.81 8.05 2.72
C LEU A 336 -9.50 6.62 2.25
N PRO A 337 -9.87 6.24 1.02
CA PRO A 337 -9.80 4.87 0.52
C PRO A 337 -8.41 4.22 0.65
N HIS A 338 -7.34 5.00 0.52
CA HIS A 338 -5.96 4.54 0.58
C HIS A 338 -5.42 4.29 2.00
N TYR A 339 -6.14 4.63 3.08
CA TYR A 339 -5.62 4.44 4.44
C TYR A 339 -5.39 2.96 4.79
N VAL A 340 -6.20 2.06 4.26
CA VAL A 340 -6.08 0.61 4.47
C VAL A 340 -5.17 -0.09 3.46
N LEU A 341 -4.60 0.64 2.50
CA LEU A 341 -3.72 0.07 1.47
C LEU A 341 -2.53 -0.75 2.04
N PRO A 342 -1.84 -0.32 3.12
CA PRO A 342 -0.77 -1.12 3.73
C PRO A 342 -1.21 -2.49 4.28
N LEU A 343 -2.50 -2.70 4.48
CA LEU A 343 -3.07 -3.96 4.97
C LEU A 343 -3.37 -4.96 3.84
N CYS A 344 -3.46 -4.48 2.60
CA CYS A 344 -3.83 -5.29 1.44
C CYS A 344 -2.84 -6.44 1.18
N THR A 345 -1.55 -6.25 1.48
CA THR A 345 -0.55 -7.32 1.36
C THR A 345 -0.86 -8.51 2.29
N ALA A 346 -1.23 -8.25 3.54
CA ALA A 346 -1.62 -9.33 4.46
C ALA A 346 -2.92 -10.01 4.02
N LEU A 347 -3.89 -9.24 3.51
CA LEU A 347 -5.14 -9.77 2.96
C LEU A 347 -4.87 -10.66 1.74
N ALA A 348 -3.96 -10.28 0.83
CA ALA A 348 -3.56 -11.10 -0.30
C ALA A 348 -2.92 -12.42 0.15
N ILE A 349 -2.01 -12.37 1.13
CA ILE A 349 -1.35 -13.57 1.67
C ILE A 349 -2.38 -14.50 2.30
N LEU A 350 -3.32 -13.98 3.11
CA LEU A 350 -4.41 -14.77 3.70
C LEU A 350 -5.31 -15.40 2.65
N ALA A 351 -5.69 -14.64 1.62
CA ALA A 351 -6.52 -15.14 0.51
C ALA A 351 -5.85 -16.30 -0.21
N VAL A 352 -4.58 -16.13 -0.62
CA VAL A 352 -3.82 -17.18 -1.31
C VAL A 352 -3.59 -18.38 -0.41
N MET A 353 -3.31 -18.19 0.88
CA MET A 353 -3.17 -19.28 1.86
C MET A 353 -4.46 -20.07 2.01
N ALA A 354 -5.61 -19.39 2.10
CA ALA A 354 -6.91 -20.05 2.23
C ALA A 354 -7.27 -20.85 0.96
N VAL A 355 -7.02 -20.31 -0.22
CA VAL A 355 -7.21 -20.99 -1.50
C VAL A 355 -6.31 -22.22 -1.58
N ALA A 356 -5.01 -22.08 -1.29
CA ALA A 356 -4.03 -23.15 -1.38
C ALA A 356 -4.31 -24.30 -0.39
N ARG A 357 -4.98 -24.02 0.72
CA ARG A 357 -5.43 -25.05 1.69
C ARG A 357 -6.85 -25.57 1.40
N GLY A 358 -7.41 -25.26 0.24
CA GLY A 358 -8.76 -25.69 -0.14
C GLY A 358 -9.87 -25.11 0.76
N ALA A 359 -9.62 -24.01 1.46
CA ALA A 359 -10.59 -23.43 2.40
C ALA A 359 -11.61 -22.50 1.73
N VAL A 360 -11.38 -22.12 0.49
CA VAL A 360 -12.30 -21.28 -0.31
C VAL A 360 -13.07 -22.20 -1.25
N HIS A 361 -14.33 -22.48 -0.91
CA HIS A 361 -15.22 -23.37 -1.68
C HIS A 361 -16.49 -22.63 -2.09
N ARG A 362 -16.97 -22.91 -3.31
CA ARG A 362 -18.23 -22.39 -3.84
C ARG A 362 -19.47 -22.81 -3.02
N ASP A 363 -19.40 -23.95 -2.36
CA ASP A 363 -20.53 -24.51 -1.61
C ASP A 363 -20.69 -23.95 -0.20
N ARG A 364 -19.75 -23.09 0.24
CA ARG A 364 -19.90 -22.36 1.51
C ARG A 364 -21.03 -21.35 1.41
N PRO A 365 -21.87 -21.22 2.45
CA PRO A 365 -22.90 -20.18 2.51
C PRO A 365 -22.32 -18.80 2.22
N GLY A 366 -22.90 -18.08 1.29
CA GLY A 366 -22.48 -16.74 0.90
C GLY A 366 -21.28 -16.66 -0.05
N ALA A 367 -20.48 -17.72 -0.25
CA ALA A 367 -19.29 -17.67 -1.11
C ALA A 367 -19.62 -17.26 -2.55
N ARG A 368 -20.70 -17.80 -3.13
CA ARG A 368 -21.15 -17.44 -4.48
C ARG A 368 -21.58 -15.98 -4.57
N LEU A 369 -22.23 -15.44 -3.51
CA LEU A 369 -22.65 -14.03 -3.46
C LEU A 369 -21.43 -13.11 -3.38
N VAL A 370 -20.45 -13.43 -2.53
CA VAL A 370 -19.21 -12.65 -2.41
C VAL A 370 -18.41 -12.73 -3.72
N ALA A 371 -18.36 -13.89 -4.37
CA ALA A 371 -17.70 -14.07 -5.66
C ALA A 371 -18.33 -13.22 -6.78
N LEU A 372 -19.62 -12.88 -6.70
CA LEU A 372 -20.28 -11.96 -7.64
C LEU A 372 -19.67 -10.56 -7.65
N LEU A 373 -19.02 -10.13 -6.55
CA LEU A 373 -18.33 -8.84 -6.50
C LEU A 373 -17.13 -8.78 -7.48
N VAL A 374 -16.59 -9.94 -7.89
CA VAL A 374 -15.50 -9.99 -8.86
C VAL A 374 -15.91 -9.41 -10.21
N PRO A 375 -17.02 -9.82 -10.88
CA PRO A 375 -17.48 -9.21 -12.12
C PRO A 375 -18.24 -7.88 -11.93
N PHE A 376 -18.92 -7.67 -10.80
CA PHE A 376 -19.70 -6.45 -10.57
C PHE A 376 -18.84 -5.19 -10.45
N ILE A 377 -17.66 -5.27 -9.82
CA ILE A 377 -16.79 -4.10 -9.65
C ILE A 377 -16.30 -3.55 -11.00
N PRO A 378 -15.67 -4.32 -11.90
CA PRO A 378 -15.25 -3.78 -13.19
C PRO A 378 -16.43 -3.39 -14.08
N ALA A 379 -17.56 -4.09 -14.01
CA ALA A 379 -18.78 -3.69 -14.72
C ALA A 379 -19.31 -2.34 -14.21
N GLY A 380 -19.39 -2.15 -12.90
CA GLY A 380 -19.77 -0.89 -12.29
C GLY A 380 -18.81 0.25 -12.61
N LEU A 381 -17.51 0.00 -12.59
CA LEU A 381 -16.49 0.97 -13.01
C LEU A 381 -16.64 1.32 -14.50
N THR A 382 -16.89 0.33 -15.37
CA THR A 382 -17.12 0.56 -16.80
C THR A 382 -18.30 1.50 -17.03
N ILE A 383 -19.44 1.22 -16.39
CA ILE A 383 -20.65 2.04 -16.50
C ILE A 383 -20.39 3.43 -15.90
N GLY A 384 -19.86 3.49 -14.66
CA GLY A 384 -19.63 4.74 -13.94
C GLY A 384 -18.66 5.67 -14.67
N LEU A 385 -17.51 5.17 -15.12
CA LEU A 385 -16.53 5.97 -15.86
C LEU A 385 -17.08 6.42 -17.22
N SER A 386 -17.85 5.57 -17.92
CA SER A 386 -18.47 5.95 -19.18
C SER A 386 -19.53 7.04 -18.99
N LEU A 387 -20.33 6.97 -17.93
CA LEU A 387 -21.31 8.01 -17.57
C LEU A 387 -20.65 9.33 -17.20
N VAL A 388 -19.56 9.28 -16.42
CA VAL A 388 -18.80 10.47 -16.03
C VAL A 388 -18.19 11.13 -17.26
N ALA A 389 -17.52 10.37 -18.13
CA ALA A 389 -16.96 10.90 -19.37
C ALA A 389 -18.05 11.53 -20.27
N TRP A 390 -19.18 10.85 -20.42
CA TRP A 390 -20.31 11.40 -21.19
C TRP A 390 -20.86 12.70 -20.58
N ARG A 391 -20.93 12.80 -19.23
CA ARG A 391 -21.38 14.01 -18.55
C ARG A 391 -20.41 15.19 -18.65
N LEU A 392 -19.11 14.92 -18.61
CA LEU A 392 -18.07 15.95 -18.61
C LEU A 392 -17.67 16.38 -20.04
N ASP A 393 -17.50 15.40 -20.94
CA ASP A 393 -16.92 15.62 -22.26
C ASP A 393 -17.97 15.49 -23.39
N GLY A 394 -19.22 15.11 -23.07
CA GLY A 394 -20.27 14.84 -24.05
C GLY A 394 -19.98 13.61 -24.93
N ALA A 395 -18.99 12.82 -24.62
CA ALA A 395 -18.52 11.70 -25.43
C ALA A 395 -18.24 10.45 -24.58
N ILE A 396 -18.38 9.27 -25.19
CA ILE A 396 -17.99 8.00 -24.58
C ILE A 396 -16.46 7.86 -24.69
N PRO A 397 -15.77 7.34 -23.64
CA PRO A 397 -14.32 7.16 -23.66
C PRO A 397 -13.89 5.96 -24.53
N TRP A 398 -14.02 6.08 -25.85
CA TRP A 398 -13.79 5.00 -26.82
C TRP A 398 -12.42 4.33 -26.68
N ALA A 399 -11.40 5.07 -26.27
CA ALA A 399 -10.06 4.51 -26.10
C ALA A 399 -9.95 3.57 -24.85
N GLY A 400 -10.67 3.88 -23.77
CA GLY A 400 -10.64 3.08 -22.54
C GLY A 400 -11.71 1.98 -22.47
N LEU A 401 -12.82 2.18 -23.19
CA LEU A 401 -13.97 1.28 -23.12
C LEU A 401 -13.66 -0.18 -23.49
N PRO A 402 -12.88 -0.50 -24.54
CA PRO A 402 -12.52 -1.89 -24.85
C PRO A 402 -11.76 -2.59 -23.73
N LEU A 403 -10.86 -1.88 -23.03
CA LEU A 403 -10.09 -2.44 -21.89
C LEU A 403 -11.01 -2.69 -20.68
N LEU A 404 -11.93 -1.79 -20.40
CA LEU A 404 -12.93 -1.95 -19.32
C LEU A 404 -13.88 -3.11 -19.60
N LEU A 405 -14.34 -3.24 -20.84
CA LEU A 405 -15.18 -4.37 -21.27
C LEU A 405 -14.41 -5.69 -21.20
N ALA A 406 -13.15 -5.71 -21.64
CA ALA A 406 -12.29 -6.89 -21.54
C ALA A 406 -12.07 -7.28 -20.07
N ALA A 407 -11.81 -6.33 -19.19
CA ALA A 407 -11.68 -6.58 -17.75
C ALA A 407 -12.96 -7.17 -17.16
N SER A 408 -14.13 -6.62 -17.54
CA SER A 408 -15.43 -7.12 -17.10
C SER A 408 -15.70 -8.54 -17.61
N ALA A 409 -15.38 -8.83 -18.87
CA ALA A 409 -15.53 -10.16 -19.47
C ALA A 409 -14.61 -11.19 -18.79
N VAL A 410 -13.34 -10.84 -18.56
CA VAL A 410 -12.39 -11.71 -17.86
C VAL A 410 -12.86 -12.01 -16.42
N ALA A 411 -13.32 -10.98 -15.70
CA ALA A 411 -13.84 -11.13 -14.36
C ALA A 411 -15.11 -12.00 -14.31
N PHE A 412 -15.99 -11.86 -15.30
CA PHE A 412 -17.17 -12.71 -15.44
C PHE A 412 -16.79 -14.18 -15.71
N LEU A 413 -15.83 -14.42 -16.60
CA LEU A 413 -15.34 -15.77 -16.89
C LEU A 413 -14.67 -16.40 -15.65
N ALA A 414 -13.92 -15.61 -14.89
CA ALA A 414 -13.31 -16.08 -13.64
C ALA A 414 -14.37 -16.42 -12.59
N TRP A 415 -15.41 -15.59 -12.45
CA TRP A 415 -16.54 -15.88 -11.58
C TRP A 415 -17.28 -17.16 -12.00
N ARG A 416 -17.55 -17.32 -13.30
CA ARG A 416 -18.20 -18.51 -13.83
C ARG A 416 -17.39 -19.78 -13.57
N ALA A 417 -16.08 -19.76 -13.81
CA ALA A 417 -15.20 -20.86 -13.51
C ALA A 417 -15.24 -21.24 -12.01
N PHE A 418 -15.27 -20.26 -11.11
CA PHE A 418 -15.45 -20.49 -9.69
C PHE A 418 -16.84 -21.08 -9.37
N ALA A 419 -17.90 -20.56 -9.98
CA ALA A 419 -19.28 -21.01 -9.75
C ALA A 419 -19.54 -22.44 -10.26
N ASP A 420 -18.93 -22.80 -11.40
CA ASP A 420 -19.06 -24.14 -12.02
C ASP A 420 -18.14 -25.17 -11.36
N GLY A 421 -17.23 -24.77 -10.52
CA GLY A 421 -16.16 -25.57 -9.90
C GLY A 421 -14.88 -25.47 -10.72
N PHE A 422 -13.75 -25.20 -10.05
CA PHE A 422 -12.46 -25.35 -10.71
C PHE A 422 -12.33 -26.79 -11.17
N PRO A 423 -11.93 -27.07 -12.42
CA PRO A 423 -11.47 -28.40 -12.76
C PRO A 423 -10.26 -28.71 -11.87
N GLU A 424 -10.24 -29.88 -11.28
CA GLU A 424 -9.16 -30.44 -10.45
C GLU A 424 -7.83 -30.42 -11.20
#